data_9b67956df316fe6ecc42e6b051fe5e69
#
_entry.id   9b67956df316fe6ecc42e6b051fe5e69
#
_cell.length_a   1.000
_cell.length_b   1.000
_cell.length_c   1.000
_cell.angle_alpha   90.00
_cell.angle_beta   90.00
_cell.angle_gamma   90.00
#
_symmetry.space_group_name_H-M   'P 1'
#
loop_
_entity.id
_entity.type
_entity.pdbx_description
1 polymer ?
#
loop_
_entity_poly.entity_id
_entity_poly.type
_entity_poly.pdbx_seq_one_letter_code
_entity_poly.pdbx_strand_id
1 'polypeptide(L)'
;MNFEGLWPHQVRGLTELQNLIDAGETRICITAPTGAGKSRMMMTHILANRKSTLYTDRKMLFSQLAGNLDDANIFYGRRASGHRVALLADTQLAMLQTEKIAVMQHGSRDIHNSKFQHIDEAHNNSNGKTLELLELHGGVRIGWTATPLEIGHAYDHLVVAGTNEEMRECGSHVPAKHFAPSEVSSKVTGKIKIGSECGIAVDKRADYVQRIYGSVIENYRRLNPDGRPTILFGPDVAGSLFLCKEFIRCGISAAHIDGENCYLDGKLVTTTQEVRDEIAARSESGDIKVCTNRHVLREGIDWPWLGHCIFATTFGSVTSYIQAGGRMLRNHPSIDSVTIQDHGGNYWRHGSLNSTRSWDLNMTNSTYAAIRNERIREGDEPAPLTCPNCDGVRIDFKKCPWCGWEVTTAKANRKVIQTNGQLVAMDIREWRQRRKLETTESLQSKWSGAVYGARKYKPHRTFAQLYANFARNHNWKYPPRDWPNMPKRLVDWYLPVSALRMDDLHQKGD
;
A
#
# COMPACT_ATOMS: atom_id res chain seq x y z
N MET A 1 12.23 20.52 24.55
CA MET A 1 11.01 20.63 23.71
C MET A 1 9.80 20.86 24.61
N ASN A 2 8.83 21.67 24.17
CA ASN A 2 7.53 21.77 24.86
C ASN A 2 6.60 20.68 24.31
N PHE A 3 6.04 19.86 25.21
CA PHE A 3 5.16 18.74 24.85
C PHE A 3 3.68 19.00 25.14
N GLU A 4 3.34 20.24 25.49
CA GLU A 4 1.95 20.61 25.78
C GLU A 4 1.02 20.34 24.60
N GLY A 5 -0.10 19.67 24.86
CA GLY A 5 -1.09 19.31 23.86
C GLY A 5 -0.68 18.20 22.91
N LEU A 6 0.45 17.52 23.11
CA LEU A 6 0.82 16.33 22.35
C LEU A 6 0.19 15.06 22.95
N TRP A 7 -0.08 14.10 22.11
CA TRP A 7 -0.49 12.77 22.54
C TRP A 7 0.67 11.95 23.10
N PRO A 8 0.42 10.98 24.00
CA PRO A 8 1.49 10.19 24.64
C PRO A 8 2.48 9.57 23.67
N HIS A 9 2.01 9.02 22.54
CA HIS A 9 2.86 8.41 21.51
C HIS A 9 3.77 9.46 20.84
N GLN A 10 3.30 10.69 20.66
CA GLN A 10 4.09 11.78 20.08
C GLN A 10 5.20 12.22 21.05
N VAL A 11 4.87 12.33 22.35
CA VAL A 11 5.85 12.64 23.39
C VAL A 11 6.93 11.55 23.44
N ARG A 12 6.54 10.28 23.48
CA ARG A 12 7.46 9.14 23.46
C ARG A 12 8.39 9.19 22.24
N GLY A 13 7.83 9.34 21.04
CA GLY A 13 8.61 9.39 19.80
C GLY A 13 9.60 10.55 19.75
N LEU A 14 9.20 11.75 20.20
CA LEU A 14 10.09 12.91 20.26
C LEU A 14 11.15 12.78 21.36
N THR A 15 10.83 12.13 22.47
CA THR A 15 11.81 11.85 23.54
C THR A 15 12.87 10.86 23.05
N GLU A 16 12.47 9.80 22.38
CA GLU A 16 13.39 8.81 21.79
C GLU A 16 14.27 9.45 20.70
N LEU A 17 13.68 10.28 19.83
CA LEU A 17 14.43 11.09 18.87
C LEU A 17 15.51 11.93 19.54
N GLN A 18 15.14 12.66 20.61
CA GLN A 18 16.10 13.52 21.32
C GLN A 18 17.22 12.70 21.97
N ASN A 19 16.90 11.56 22.58
CA ASN A 19 17.90 10.69 23.18
C ASN A 19 18.91 10.19 22.15
N LEU A 20 18.47 9.82 20.94
CA LEU A 20 19.37 9.42 19.85
C LEU A 20 20.25 10.60 19.39
N ILE A 21 19.69 11.80 19.25
CA ILE A 21 20.46 13.00 18.88
C ILE A 21 21.50 13.32 19.97
N ASP A 22 21.15 13.23 21.25
CA ASP A 22 22.05 13.47 22.38
C ASP A 22 23.16 12.41 22.48
N ALA A 23 22.88 11.19 22.01
CA ALA A 23 23.88 10.12 21.85
C ALA A 23 24.81 10.32 20.63
N GLY A 24 24.58 11.36 19.81
CA GLY A 24 25.40 11.67 18.64
C GLY A 24 24.93 11.03 17.34
N GLU A 25 23.76 10.39 17.32
CA GLU A 25 23.21 9.78 16.12
C GLU A 25 22.69 10.85 15.15
N THR A 26 22.96 10.64 13.86
CA THR A 26 22.72 11.66 12.83
C THR A 26 21.76 11.24 11.72
N ARG A 27 21.37 9.98 11.65
CA ARG A 27 20.52 9.42 10.58
C ARG A 27 19.34 8.64 11.18
N ILE A 28 18.26 9.37 11.50
CA ILE A 28 17.13 8.84 12.27
C ILE A 28 15.85 8.91 11.44
N CYS A 29 15.11 7.83 11.38
CA CYS A 29 13.78 7.80 10.76
C CYS A 29 12.71 7.68 11.84
N ILE A 30 11.68 8.51 11.78
CA ILE A 30 10.50 8.40 12.63
C ILE A 30 9.33 7.87 11.79
N THR A 31 8.74 6.79 12.28
CA THR A 31 7.52 6.23 11.68
C THR A 31 6.34 6.37 12.63
N ALA A 32 5.22 6.77 12.07
CA ALA A 32 3.93 6.76 12.73
C ALA A 32 2.81 6.60 11.68
N PRO A 33 1.65 6.03 12.02
CA PRO A 33 0.53 5.89 11.11
C PRO A 33 0.15 7.20 10.41
N THR A 34 -0.51 7.09 9.26
CA THR A 34 -1.10 8.27 8.60
C THR A 34 -2.16 8.86 9.52
N GLY A 35 -2.08 10.16 9.81
CA GLY A 35 -2.99 10.79 10.77
C GLY A 35 -2.51 10.81 12.22
N ALA A 36 -1.40 10.16 12.56
CA ALA A 36 -0.81 10.19 13.91
C ALA A 36 -0.13 11.52 14.31
N GLY A 37 -0.25 12.55 13.48
CA GLY A 37 0.29 13.87 13.78
C GLY A 37 1.79 14.03 13.56
N LYS A 38 2.38 13.33 12.58
CA LYS A 38 3.80 13.50 12.20
C LYS A 38 4.20 14.96 11.98
N SER A 39 3.37 15.73 11.27
CA SER A 39 3.63 17.17 11.05
C SER A 39 3.67 17.94 12.36
N ARG A 40 2.82 17.61 13.34
CA ARG A 40 2.84 18.24 14.66
C ARG A 40 4.11 17.91 15.42
N MET A 41 4.55 16.66 15.40
CA MET A 41 5.85 16.27 15.99
C MET A 41 7.00 17.00 15.31
N MET A 42 7.00 17.09 13.99
CA MET A 42 8.00 17.81 13.21
C MET A 42 8.03 19.30 13.62
N MET A 43 6.89 19.97 13.67
CA MET A 43 6.80 21.39 14.10
C MET A 43 7.29 21.57 15.53
N THR A 44 6.93 20.67 16.46
CA THR A 44 7.42 20.70 17.86
C THR A 44 8.94 20.62 17.94
N HIS A 45 9.55 19.73 17.12
CA HIS A 45 11.01 19.63 17.06
C HIS A 45 11.64 20.90 16.49
N ILE A 46 11.08 21.47 15.42
CA ILE A 46 11.59 22.70 14.79
C ILE A 46 11.43 23.91 15.72
N LEU A 47 10.35 24.00 16.49
CA LEU A 47 10.17 25.07 17.48
C LEU A 47 11.29 25.09 18.51
N ALA A 48 11.78 23.93 18.92
CA ALA A 48 12.90 23.79 19.83
C ALA A 48 14.27 23.94 19.12
N ASN A 49 14.34 23.69 17.82
CA ASN A 49 15.56 23.58 17.03
C ASN A 49 15.45 24.38 15.72
N ARG A 50 15.51 25.69 15.81
CA ARG A 50 15.23 26.64 14.69
C ARG A 50 16.11 26.44 13.46
N LYS A 51 17.38 26.08 13.63
CA LYS A 51 18.30 25.83 12.50
C LYS A 51 17.93 24.52 11.80
N SER A 52 16.79 24.54 11.13
CA SER A 52 16.17 23.38 10.48
C SER A 52 15.80 23.65 9.04
N THR A 53 15.96 22.65 8.18
CA THR A 53 15.41 22.68 6.81
C THR A 53 14.38 21.55 6.67
N LEU A 54 13.19 21.91 6.16
CA LEU A 54 12.13 20.98 5.79
C LEU A 54 12.20 20.72 4.30
N TYR A 55 12.30 19.45 3.92
CA TYR A 55 12.32 19.02 2.53
C TYR A 55 11.06 18.28 2.16
N THR A 56 10.49 18.66 1.02
CA THR A 56 9.37 17.95 0.38
C THR A 56 9.55 17.94 -1.15
N ASP A 57 8.94 16.98 -1.83
CA ASP A 57 9.02 16.83 -3.28
C ASP A 57 7.76 17.31 -4.02
N ARG A 58 6.69 17.68 -3.30
CA ARG A 58 5.38 18.02 -3.87
C ARG A 58 4.89 19.41 -3.49
N LYS A 59 4.39 20.16 -4.49
CA LYS A 59 3.86 21.51 -4.29
C LYS A 59 2.75 21.56 -3.24
N MET A 60 1.88 20.55 -3.23
CA MET A 60 0.74 20.48 -2.30
C MET A 60 1.21 20.26 -0.85
N LEU A 61 2.19 19.37 -0.64
CA LEU A 61 2.82 19.19 0.67
C LEU A 61 3.62 20.42 1.09
N PHE A 62 4.27 21.08 0.15
CA PHE A 62 4.98 22.36 0.40
C PHE A 62 4.02 23.43 0.95
N SER A 63 2.85 23.60 0.33
CA SER A 63 1.83 24.55 0.80
C SER A 63 1.29 24.16 2.16
N GLN A 64 1.05 22.87 2.41
CA GLN A 64 0.59 22.36 3.71
C GLN A 64 1.63 22.58 4.82
N LEU A 65 2.90 22.29 4.53
CA LEU A 65 3.99 22.53 5.49
C LEU A 65 4.20 24.03 5.74
N ALA A 66 4.04 24.87 4.73
CA ALA A 66 4.05 26.32 4.87
C ALA A 66 2.97 26.78 5.86
N GLY A 67 1.71 26.33 5.68
CA GLY A 67 0.63 26.60 6.61
C GLY A 67 0.94 26.16 8.03
N ASN A 68 1.48 24.94 8.20
CA ASN A 68 1.87 24.45 9.54
C ASN A 68 2.97 25.29 10.20
N LEU A 69 3.92 25.85 9.42
CA LEU A 69 4.93 26.77 9.93
C LEU A 69 4.32 28.12 10.32
N ASP A 70 3.41 28.63 9.49
CA ASP A 70 2.67 29.88 9.75
C ASP A 70 1.81 29.73 11.04
N ASP A 71 1.06 28.65 11.19
CA ASP A 71 0.26 28.35 12.39
C ASP A 71 1.10 28.21 13.66
N ALA A 72 2.32 27.68 13.52
CA ALA A 72 3.28 27.57 14.61
C ALA A 72 4.06 28.88 14.88
N ASN A 73 3.76 29.98 14.19
CA ASN A 73 4.49 31.25 14.25
C ASN A 73 6.01 31.09 14.06
N ILE A 74 6.42 30.24 13.12
CA ILE A 74 7.82 30.02 12.77
C ILE A 74 8.19 30.92 11.58
N PHE A 75 9.13 31.86 11.76
CA PHE A 75 9.69 32.57 10.63
C PHE A 75 10.59 31.64 9.81
N TYR A 76 10.35 31.55 8.50
CA TYR A 76 11.08 30.65 7.60
C TYR A 76 11.33 31.24 6.21
N GLY A 77 12.38 30.75 5.56
CA GLY A 77 12.66 31.01 4.15
C GLY A 77 12.00 29.97 3.25
N ARG A 78 11.56 30.40 2.06
CA ARG A 78 10.97 29.51 1.04
C ARG A 78 11.97 29.26 -0.09
N ARG A 79 12.37 28.00 -0.29
CA ARG A 79 13.30 27.57 -1.33
C ARG A 79 12.56 26.75 -2.38
N ALA A 80 11.77 27.44 -3.19
CA ALA A 80 10.96 26.86 -4.25
C ALA A 80 10.88 27.81 -5.46
N SER A 81 10.65 27.26 -6.65
CA SER A 81 10.46 28.07 -7.86
C SER A 81 9.32 29.07 -7.68
N GLY A 82 9.53 30.30 -8.09
CA GLY A 82 8.57 31.42 -7.96
C GLY A 82 8.59 32.11 -6.59
N HIS A 83 9.43 31.69 -5.65
CA HIS A 83 9.58 32.34 -4.35
C HIS A 83 10.93 33.04 -4.24
N ARG A 84 10.94 34.18 -3.53
CA ARG A 84 12.19 34.90 -3.21
C ARG A 84 12.92 34.13 -2.09
N VAL A 85 14.18 33.82 -2.32
CA VAL A 85 15.03 33.13 -1.34
C VAL A 85 15.33 34.04 -0.16
N ALA A 86 15.11 33.56 1.07
CA ALA A 86 15.42 34.25 2.32
C ALA A 86 16.39 33.39 3.16
N LEU A 87 17.68 33.41 2.79
CA LEU A 87 18.73 32.59 3.40
C LEU A 87 19.00 32.93 4.88
N LEU A 88 18.66 34.15 5.32
CA LEU A 88 18.87 34.62 6.70
C LEU A 88 17.86 34.00 7.71
N ALA A 89 16.81 33.37 7.25
CA ALA A 89 15.90 32.68 8.14
C ALA A 89 16.54 31.38 8.67
N ASP A 90 16.52 31.19 9.98
CA ASP A 90 17.07 29.97 10.61
C ASP A 90 16.35 28.70 10.15
N THR A 91 15.06 28.80 9.90
CA THR A 91 14.25 27.70 9.34
C THR A 91 14.02 27.89 7.85
N GLN A 92 14.17 26.83 7.08
CA GLN A 92 13.94 26.83 5.64
C GLN A 92 12.90 25.76 5.26
N LEU A 93 12.03 26.09 4.32
CA LEU A 93 11.13 25.13 3.67
C LEU A 93 11.57 24.99 2.21
N ALA A 94 11.99 23.81 1.80
CA ALA A 94 12.66 23.56 0.55
C ALA A 94 11.95 22.51 -0.33
N MET A 95 11.76 22.84 -1.61
CA MET A 95 11.38 21.86 -2.63
C MET A 95 12.61 21.10 -3.08
N LEU A 96 12.66 19.78 -2.89
CA LEU A 96 13.78 18.93 -3.28
C LEU A 96 14.19 19.09 -4.74
N GLN A 97 13.23 19.24 -5.64
CA GLN A 97 13.53 19.45 -7.06
C GLN A 97 14.25 20.75 -7.32
N THR A 98 13.83 21.83 -6.65
CA THR A 98 14.48 23.14 -6.79
C THR A 98 15.89 23.11 -6.23
N GLU A 99 16.09 22.51 -5.06
CA GLU A 99 17.42 22.36 -4.45
C GLU A 99 18.36 21.50 -5.30
N LYS A 100 17.88 20.38 -5.83
CA LYS A 100 18.69 19.56 -6.75
C LYS A 100 19.17 20.33 -7.99
N ILE A 101 18.30 21.13 -8.57
CA ILE A 101 18.66 21.96 -9.72
C ILE A 101 19.67 23.04 -9.30
N ALA A 102 19.40 23.79 -8.24
CA ALA A 102 20.23 24.88 -7.78
C ALA A 102 21.64 24.41 -7.36
N VAL A 103 21.73 23.36 -6.58
CA VAL A 103 22.99 22.88 -5.99
C VAL A 103 23.75 21.98 -6.98
N MET A 104 23.09 20.98 -7.56
CA MET A 104 23.78 19.94 -8.33
C MET A 104 23.95 20.28 -9.82
N GLN A 105 23.05 21.07 -10.41
CA GLN A 105 23.15 21.46 -11.82
C GLN A 105 23.80 22.84 -12.01
N HIS A 106 23.48 23.80 -11.17
CA HIS A 106 24.00 25.17 -11.28
C HIS A 106 25.13 25.48 -10.32
N GLY A 107 25.52 24.51 -9.46
CA GLY A 107 26.63 24.68 -8.53
C GLY A 107 26.40 25.82 -7.52
N SER A 108 25.13 26.09 -7.16
CA SER A 108 24.81 27.13 -6.19
C SER A 108 25.56 26.85 -4.88
N ARG A 109 26.30 27.86 -4.40
CA ARG A 109 26.98 27.82 -3.11
C ARG A 109 26.07 28.22 -1.95
N ASP A 110 24.84 28.61 -2.25
CA ASP A 110 23.85 29.04 -1.27
C ASP A 110 23.21 27.85 -0.55
N ILE A 111 24.05 26.98 0.01
CA ILE A 111 23.62 25.86 0.84
C ILE A 111 23.27 26.42 2.22
N HIS A 112 22.03 26.23 2.65
CA HIS A 112 21.60 26.63 3.98
C HIS A 112 22.33 25.79 5.04
N ASN A 113 22.99 26.42 5.99
CA ASN A 113 23.68 25.76 7.10
C ASN A 113 22.69 25.34 8.19
N SER A 114 21.85 24.37 7.91
CA SER A 114 20.93 23.82 8.90
C SER A 114 21.59 22.76 9.76
N LYS A 115 21.28 22.78 11.08
CA LYS A 115 21.69 21.73 12.00
C LYS A 115 20.84 20.47 11.83
N PHE A 116 19.58 20.63 11.45
CA PHE A 116 18.60 19.55 11.30
C PHE A 116 17.97 19.58 9.92
N GLN A 117 17.87 18.42 9.30
CA GLN A 117 17.20 18.19 8.05
C GLN A 117 15.97 17.34 8.29
N HIS A 118 14.77 17.86 8.04
CA HIS A 118 13.52 17.13 8.13
C HIS A 118 13.07 16.73 6.74
N ILE A 119 12.96 15.46 6.47
CA ILE A 119 12.55 14.91 5.17
C ILE A 119 11.16 14.31 5.32
N ASP A 120 10.16 14.99 4.75
CA ASP A 120 8.81 14.49 4.70
C ASP A 120 8.68 13.40 3.62
N GLU A 121 7.82 12.41 3.86
CA GLU A 121 7.68 11.20 3.06
C GLU A 121 9.03 10.55 2.72
N ALA A 122 9.83 10.30 3.77
CA ALA A 122 11.21 9.84 3.67
C ALA A 122 11.40 8.59 2.79
N HIS A 123 10.41 7.70 2.72
CA HIS A 123 10.43 6.52 1.88
C HIS A 123 10.52 6.83 0.37
N ASN A 124 10.06 8.01 -0.08
CA ASN A 124 10.19 8.49 -1.45
C ASN A 124 11.44 9.36 -1.64
N ASN A 125 11.85 10.04 -0.59
CA ASN A 125 12.78 11.17 -0.65
C ASN A 125 14.19 10.87 -0.07
N SER A 126 14.59 9.59 -0.03
CA SER A 126 15.85 9.17 0.60
C SER A 126 16.73 8.32 -0.32
N ASN A 127 16.75 8.60 -1.62
CA ASN A 127 17.54 7.83 -2.59
C ASN A 127 18.20 8.71 -3.66
N GLY A 128 19.18 8.15 -4.37
CA GLY A 128 19.86 8.74 -5.51
C GLY A 128 20.33 10.18 -5.23
N LYS A 129 20.07 11.10 -6.18
CA LYS A 129 20.47 12.51 -6.09
C LYS A 129 19.88 13.26 -4.90
N THR A 130 18.78 12.79 -4.32
CA THR A 130 18.25 13.40 -3.10
C THR A 130 19.18 13.12 -1.93
N LEU A 131 19.66 11.88 -1.80
CA LEU A 131 20.58 11.50 -0.73
C LEU A 131 21.92 12.26 -0.86
N GLU A 132 22.46 12.35 -2.07
CA GLU A 132 23.66 13.15 -2.36
C GLU A 132 23.48 14.62 -1.93
N LEU A 133 22.33 15.23 -2.24
CA LEU A 133 22.00 16.60 -1.81
C LEU A 133 21.97 16.73 -0.29
N LEU A 134 21.32 15.79 0.40
CA LEU A 134 21.20 15.80 1.86
C LEU A 134 22.56 15.62 2.54
N GLU A 135 23.46 14.84 1.95
CA GLU A 135 24.83 14.67 2.44
C GLU A 135 25.67 15.94 2.29
N LEU A 136 25.48 16.67 1.18
CA LEU A 136 26.14 17.97 0.97
C LEU A 136 25.71 19.02 2.01
N HIS A 137 24.45 19.01 2.42
CA HIS A 137 23.95 19.95 3.44
C HIS A 137 24.45 19.59 4.87
N GLY A 138 24.75 18.33 5.16
CA GLY A 138 25.20 17.86 6.47
C GLY A 138 24.16 18.00 7.59
N GLY A 139 24.59 17.84 8.84
CA GLY A 139 23.73 17.91 10.02
C GLY A 139 22.97 16.62 10.33
N VAL A 140 22.03 16.71 11.27
CA VAL A 140 21.20 15.57 11.68
C VAL A 140 20.03 15.40 10.69
N ARG A 141 19.94 14.23 10.07
CA ARG A 141 18.89 13.85 9.13
C ARG A 141 17.76 13.14 9.86
N ILE A 142 16.57 13.68 9.78
CA ILE A 142 15.36 13.13 10.41
C ILE A 142 14.32 12.86 9.32
N GLY A 143 14.10 11.58 9.01
CA GLY A 143 13.09 11.14 8.06
C GLY A 143 11.73 10.93 8.73
N TRP A 144 10.66 11.38 8.09
CA TRP A 144 9.28 11.22 8.56
C TRP A 144 8.49 10.41 7.54
N THR A 145 7.93 9.28 7.96
CA THR A 145 7.13 8.44 7.06
C THR A 145 6.13 7.57 7.81
N ALA A 146 5.08 7.11 7.14
CA ALA A 146 4.19 6.08 7.67
C ALA A 146 4.66 4.65 7.29
N THR A 147 5.61 4.53 6.36
CA THR A 147 6.04 3.25 5.78
C THR A 147 7.55 3.27 5.55
N PRO A 148 8.37 3.01 6.58
CA PRO A 148 9.83 3.11 6.53
C PRO A 148 10.47 1.88 5.87
N LEU A 149 10.14 1.62 4.60
CA LEU A 149 10.64 0.47 3.86
C LEU A 149 11.75 0.89 2.89
N GLU A 150 12.76 0.02 2.73
CA GLU A 150 13.85 0.18 1.75
C GLU A 150 14.70 1.45 1.95
N ILE A 151 14.78 1.98 3.15
CA ILE A 151 15.51 3.23 3.47
C ILE A 151 16.66 3.07 4.46
N GLY A 152 17.07 1.84 4.79
CA GLY A 152 18.20 1.57 5.69
C GLY A 152 19.56 2.06 5.17
N HIS A 153 19.68 2.35 3.88
CA HIS A 153 20.86 3.00 3.32
C HIS A 153 20.95 4.50 3.69
N ALA A 154 19.83 5.13 4.04
CA ALA A 154 19.74 6.55 4.37
C ALA A 154 19.59 6.83 5.87
N TYR A 155 19.11 5.86 6.65
CA TYR A 155 18.84 5.96 8.08
C TYR A 155 19.36 4.74 8.82
N ASP A 156 19.94 4.95 10.01
CA ASP A 156 20.49 3.91 10.88
C ASP A 156 19.51 3.52 11.99
N HIS A 157 18.68 4.45 12.43
CA HIS A 157 17.77 4.27 13.54
C HIS A 157 16.32 4.47 13.12
N LEU A 158 15.44 3.61 13.65
CA LEU A 158 13.99 3.70 13.45
C LEU A 158 13.28 3.92 14.77
N VAL A 159 12.68 5.10 14.92
CA VAL A 159 11.79 5.43 16.04
C VAL A 159 10.35 5.16 15.65
N VAL A 160 9.67 4.28 16.37
CA VAL A 160 8.25 3.98 16.18
C VAL A 160 7.41 4.84 17.10
N ALA A 161 6.97 5.99 16.59
CA ALA A 161 6.24 6.99 17.36
C ALA A 161 4.72 6.74 17.40
N GLY A 162 4.27 5.52 17.24
CA GLY A 162 2.87 5.13 17.38
C GLY A 162 2.45 3.96 16.51
N THR A 163 1.40 3.29 16.94
CA THR A 163 0.79 2.14 16.25
C THR A 163 -0.66 2.42 15.91
N ASN A 164 -1.25 1.67 14.97
CA ASN A 164 -2.68 1.81 14.66
C ASN A 164 -3.59 1.50 15.85
N GLU A 165 -3.14 0.68 16.79
CA GLU A 165 -3.86 0.36 18.01
C GLU A 165 -3.87 1.56 18.95
N GLU A 166 -2.71 2.14 19.25
CA GLU A 166 -2.59 3.36 20.05
C GLU A 166 -3.38 4.53 19.45
N MET A 167 -3.43 4.65 18.09
CA MET A 167 -4.23 5.69 17.45
C MET A 167 -5.72 5.53 17.71
N ARG A 168 -6.22 4.31 17.77
CA ARG A 168 -7.62 4.05 18.13
C ARG A 168 -7.88 4.28 19.62
N GLU A 169 -6.96 3.86 20.49
CA GLU A 169 -7.06 4.06 21.93
C GLU A 169 -7.08 5.53 22.33
N CYS A 170 -6.26 6.36 21.69
CA CYS A 170 -6.26 7.81 21.93
C CYS A 170 -7.37 8.56 21.16
N GLY A 171 -8.21 7.85 20.41
CA GLY A 171 -9.33 8.44 19.66
C GLY A 171 -8.94 9.24 18.42
N SER A 172 -7.71 9.17 17.96
CA SER A 172 -7.29 9.85 16.72
C SER A 172 -7.69 9.11 15.46
N HIS A 173 -7.92 7.79 15.57
CA HIS A 173 -8.39 6.95 14.48
C HIS A 173 -9.71 6.25 14.84
N VAL A 174 -10.53 6.08 13.81
CA VAL A 174 -11.70 5.20 13.84
C VAL A 174 -11.35 3.83 13.22
N PRO A 175 -12.05 2.75 13.60
CA PRO A 175 -11.83 1.44 13.02
C PRO A 175 -12.30 1.33 11.57
N ALA A 176 -11.58 0.58 10.75
CA ALA A 176 -11.98 0.22 9.40
C ALA A 176 -12.75 -1.10 9.38
N LYS A 177 -13.93 -1.10 8.78
CA LYS A 177 -14.72 -2.30 8.46
C LYS A 177 -14.42 -2.71 7.02
N HIS A 178 -13.71 -3.83 6.83
CA HIS A 178 -13.29 -4.29 5.51
C HIS A 178 -14.29 -5.25 4.89
N PHE A 179 -14.64 -4.99 3.63
CA PHE A 179 -15.42 -5.86 2.76
C PHE A 179 -14.60 -6.15 1.51
N ALA A 180 -14.21 -7.40 1.35
CA ALA A 180 -13.33 -7.85 0.29
C ALA A 180 -13.86 -9.14 -0.34
N PRO A 181 -13.31 -9.61 -1.47
CA PRO A 181 -13.64 -10.94 -2.02
C PRO A 181 -13.46 -12.03 -0.97
N SER A 182 -14.38 -13.00 -0.92
CA SER A 182 -14.33 -14.10 0.07
C SER A 182 -13.12 -15.02 -0.10
N GLU A 183 -12.55 -15.03 -1.30
CA GLU A 183 -11.38 -15.83 -1.65
C GLU A 183 -10.34 -14.99 -2.41
N VAL A 184 -9.07 -15.38 -2.31
CA VAL A 184 -8.01 -14.83 -3.15
C VAL A 184 -8.18 -15.41 -4.56
N SER A 185 -8.95 -14.73 -5.40
CA SER A 185 -9.10 -15.13 -6.78
C SER A 185 -7.96 -14.57 -7.61
N SER A 186 -7.16 -15.44 -8.20
CA SER A 186 -6.15 -15.10 -9.21
C SER A 186 -6.73 -14.42 -10.45
N LYS A 187 -8.01 -14.67 -10.75
CA LYS A 187 -8.75 -14.02 -11.84
C LYS A 187 -8.94 -12.52 -11.58
N VAL A 188 -8.99 -12.12 -10.30
CA VAL A 188 -9.17 -10.72 -9.87
C VAL A 188 -7.85 -10.02 -9.69
N THR A 189 -6.83 -10.75 -9.33
CA THR A 189 -5.60 -10.17 -8.78
C THR A 189 -4.43 -10.18 -9.74
N GLY A 190 -4.53 -10.30 -11.02
CA GLY A 190 -3.45 -10.26 -12.01
C GLY A 190 -2.00 -10.29 -11.48
N LYS A 191 -1.00 -10.54 -12.28
CA LYS A 191 0.40 -10.43 -11.85
C LYS A 191 0.74 -8.97 -11.56
N ILE A 192 1.08 -8.68 -10.30
CA ILE A 192 1.53 -7.35 -9.88
C ILE A 192 3.05 -7.36 -9.89
N LYS A 193 3.67 -6.36 -10.54
CA LYS A 193 5.08 -6.07 -10.32
C LYS A 193 5.23 -5.51 -8.91
N ILE A 194 5.99 -6.21 -8.08
CA ILE A 194 6.40 -5.74 -6.76
C ILE A 194 7.23 -4.47 -6.97
N GLY A 195 6.91 -3.40 -6.24
CA GLY A 195 7.63 -2.12 -6.35
C GLY A 195 7.06 -1.11 -7.37
N SER A 196 5.98 -1.43 -8.11
CA SER A 196 5.28 -0.39 -8.87
C SER A 196 4.33 0.37 -7.94
N GLU A 197 4.35 1.69 -7.98
CA GLU A 197 3.48 2.57 -7.17
C GLU A 197 1.99 2.27 -7.36
N CYS A 198 1.65 1.61 -8.43
CA CYS A 198 0.33 1.16 -8.82
C CYS A 198 0.33 -0.24 -9.33
N GLY A 199 -0.12 -1.06 -8.51
CA GLY A 199 -0.19 -2.48 -8.49
C GLY A 199 -0.69 -3.28 -9.65
N ILE A 200 -0.68 -2.79 -10.85
CA ILE A 200 -0.83 -3.63 -12.02
C ILE A 200 0.28 -3.24 -12.98
N ALA A 201 1.16 -4.21 -13.25
CA ALA A 201 2.01 -4.10 -14.42
C ALA A 201 1.07 -3.99 -15.62
N VAL A 202 0.84 -2.76 -16.05
CA VAL A 202 0.24 -2.50 -17.35
C VAL A 202 1.25 -3.05 -18.34
N ASP A 203 0.97 -4.20 -18.92
CA ASP A 203 1.64 -4.56 -20.15
C ASP A 203 1.21 -3.47 -21.15
N LYS A 204 2.14 -2.56 -21.44
CA LYS A 204 1.92 -1.45 -22.39
C LYS A 204 1.56 -1.92 -23.80
N ARG A 205 1.46 -3.24 -23.99
CA ARG A 205 1.34 -3.93 -25.27
C ARG A 205 0.01 -4.64 -25.51
N ALA A 206 -0.94 -4.60 -24.56
CA ALA A 206 -2.21 -5.31 -24.70
C ALA A 206 -3.40 -4.38 -24.49
N ASP A 207 -4.51 -4.73 -25.11
CA ASP A 207 -5.85 -4.27 -24.76
C ASP A 207 -6.14 -4.76 -23.34
N TYR A 208 -5.84 -3.90 -22.36
CA TYR A 208 -5.91 -4.25 -20.96
C TYR A 208 -7.28 -3.94 -20.41
N VAL A 209 -7.99 -4.99 -20.08
CA VAL A 209 -9.22 -4.92 -19.32
C VAL A 209 -8.89 -5.21 -17.88
N GLN A 210 -8.97 -4.20 -17.02
CA GLN A 210 -8.87 -4.43 -15.59
C GLN A 210 -10.15 -5.05 -15.08
N ARG A 211 -10.08 -6.29 -14.62
CA ARG A 211 -11.17 -6.96 -13.91
C ARG A 211 -11.08 -6.60 -12.43
N ILE A 212 -12.20 -6.15 -11.88
CA ILE A 212 -12.40 -5.97 -10.45
C ILE A 212 -13.52 -6.90 -9.98
N TYR A 213 -13.47 -7.30 -8.72
CA TYR A 213 -14.42 -8.26 -8.17
C TYR A 213 -15.76 -7.60 -7.84
N GLY A 214 -16.84 -8.12 -8.42
CA GLY A 214 -18.20 -7.67 -8.14
C GLY A 214 -18.57 -6.30 -8.70
N SER A 215 -19.85 -5.95 -8.63
CA SER A 215 -20.36 -4.64 -9.04
C SER A 215 -20.04 -3.58 -8.01
N VAL A 216 -19.35 -2.51 -8.42
CA VAL A 216 -18.96 -1.39 -7.54
C VAL A 216 -20.20 -0.71 -6.99
N ILE A 217 -21.19 -0.41 -7.83
CA ILE A 217 -22.38 0.36 -7.47
C ILE A 217 -23.36 -0.44 -6.61
N GLU A 218 -23.56 -1.73 -6.91
CA GLU A 218 -24.42 -2.59 -6.09
C GLU A 218 -23.84 -2.75 -4.68
N ASN A 219 -22.54 -3.00 -4.59
CA ASN A 219 -21.85 -3.09 -3.30
C ASN A 219 -21.85 -1.74 -2.56
N TYR A 220 -21.67 -0.61 -3.27
CA TYR A 220 -21.80 0.72 -2.68
C TYR A 220 -23.17 0.92 -2.04
N ARG A 221 -24.27 0.64 -2.77
CA ARG A 221 -25.62 0.77 -2.22
C ARG A 221 -25.86 -0.11 -1.00
N ARG A 222 -25.34 -1.32 -1.01
CA ARG A 222 -25.45 -2.28 0.10
C ARG A 222 -24.63 -1.87 1.32
N LEU A 223 -23.39 -1.41 1.11
CA LEU A 223 -22.40 -1.12 2.17
C LEU A 223 -22.46 0.31 2.67
N ASN A 224 -23.12 1.21 1.93
CA ASN A 224 -23.25 2.62 2.23
C ASN A 224 -24.71 3.09 2.06
N PRO A 225 -25.69 2.47 2.76
CA PRO A 225 -27.10 2.80 2.60
C PRO A 225 -27.42 4.25 2.97
N ASP A 226 -26.66 4.81 3.92
CA ASP A 226 -26.83 6.19 4.38
C ASP A 226 -26.21 7.23 3.42
N GLY A 227 -25.53 6.78 2.36
CA GLY A 227 -24.90 7.66 1.38
C GLY A 227 -23.80 8.54 1.96
N ARG A 228 -23.01 8.01 2.92
CA ARG A 228 -21.87 8.73 3.50
C ARG A 228 -20.89 9.16 2.42
N PRO A 229 -20.23 10.33 2.57
CA PRO A 229 -19.19 10.79 1.65
C PRO A 229 -18.15 9.72 1.39
N THR A 230 -17.85 9.51 0.10
CA THR A 230 -17.08 8.36 -0.36
C THR A 230 -15.91 8.80 -1.24
N ILE A 231 -14.74 8.20 -1.04
CA ILE A 231 -13.63 8.28 -1.98
C ILE A 231 -13.48 6.95 -2.73
N LEU A 232 -13.23 7.03 -4.04
CA LEU A 232 -12.97 5.87 -4.88
C LEU A 232 -11.60 6.00 -5.54
N PHE A 233 -10.77 4.98 -5.35
CA PHE A 233 -9.49 4.82 -6.05
C PHE A 233 -9.69 3.92 -7.27
N GLY A 234 -9.64 4.52 -8.46
CA GLY A 234 -9.82 3.82 -9.72
C GLY A 234 -8.55 3.12 -10.22
N PRO A 235 -8.69 2.25 -11.22
CA PRO A 235 -7.56 1.50 -11.78
C PRO A 235 -6.57 2.38 -12.56
N ASP A 236 -7.08 3.33 -13.29
CA ASP A 236 -6.37 4.39 -14.00
C ASP A 236 -7.30 5.61 -14.13
N VAL A 237 -6.84 6.68 -14.76
CA VAL A 237 -7.63 7.91 -14.94
C VAL A 237 -8.91 7.63 -15.74
N ALA A 238 -8.81 6.88 -16.83
CA ALA A 238 -9.96 6.55 -17.67
C ALA A 238 -10.99 5.66 -16.95
N GLY A 239 -10.53 4.65 -16.22
CA GLY A 239 -11.39 3.78 -15.40
C GLY A 239 -12.02 4.51 -14.22
N SER A 240 -11.30 5.44 -13.61
CA SER A 240 -11.82 6.30 -12.55
C SER A 240 -12.93 7.23 -13.07
N LEU A 241 -12.69 7.89 -14.22
CA LEU A 241 -13.69 8.74 -14.88
C LEU A 241 -14.90 7.92 -15.37
N PHE A 242 -14.68 6.71 -15.88
CA PHE A 242 -15.75 5.80 -16.25
C PHE A 242 -16.65 5.48 -15.04
N LEU A 243 -16.06 5.10 -13.91
CA LEU A 243 -16.82 4.81 -12.69
C LEU A 243 -17.57 6.04 -12.17
N CYS A 244 -16.97 7.25 -12.25
CA CYS A 244 -17.65 8.49 -11.91
C CYS A 244 -18.95 8.65 -12.73
N LYS A 245 -18.85 8.50 -14.05
CA LYS A 245 -20.01 8.61 -14.95
C LYS A 245 -21.06 7.51 -14.69
N GLU A 246 -20.63 6.29 -14.35
CA GLU A 246 -21.56 5.21 -13.98
C GLU A 246 -22.31 5.51 -12.67
N PHE A 247 -21.67 6.10 -11.66
CA PHE A 247 -22.34 6.57 -10.44
C PHE A 247 -23.43 7.62 -10.79
N ILE A 248 -23.07 8.62 -11.60
CA ILE A 248 -24.02 9.66 -12.03
C ILE A 248 -25.19 9.04 -12.82
N ARG A 249 -24.92 8.12 -13.76
CA ARG A 249 -25.95 7.42 -14.52
C ARG A 249 -26.92 6.63 -13.62
N CYS A 250 -26.43 6.15 -12.48
CA CYS A 250 -27.22 5.44 -11.48
C CYS A 250 -27.90 6.36 -10.43
N GLY A 251 -27.90 7.68 -10.67
CA GLY A 251 -28.53 8.67 -9.79
C GLY A 251 -27.75 9.00 -8.52
N ILE A 252 -26.44 8.70 -8.48
CA ILE A 252 -25.57 9.01 -7.35
C ILE A 252 -24.63 10.15 -7.77
N SER A 253 -24.67 11.27 -7.05
CA SER A 253 -23.82 12.42 -7.35
C SER A 253 -22.33 12.06 -7.20
N ALA A 254 -21.54 12.36 -8.22
CA ALA A 254 -20.11 12.04 -8.22
C ALA A 254 -19.28 13.10 -8.96
N ALA A 255 -18.04 13.24 -8.53
CA ALA A 255 -17.00 14.02 -9.21
C ALA A 255 -15.76 13.18 -9.42
N HIS A 256 -14.97 13.51 -10.45
CA HIS A 256 -13.65 12.90 -10.69
C HIS A 256 -12.56 13.96 -10.58
N ILE A 257 -11.43 13.57 -9.98
CA ILE A 257 -10.25 14.43 -9.83
C ILE A 257 -9.02 13.67 -10.31
N ASP A 258 -8.29 14.24 -11.25
CA ASP A 258 -6.96 13.79 -11.62
C ASP A 258 -5.92 14.94 -11.56
N GLY A 259 -4.72 14.71 -12.08
CA GLY A 259 -3.64 15.71 -12.06
C GLY A 259 -3.85 16.88 -13.01
N GLU A 260 -4.65 16.69 -14.07
CA GLU A 260 -4.85 17.64 -15.15
C GLU A 260 -6.30 18.13 -15.21
N ASN A 261 -7.27 17.23 -14.97
CA ASN A 261 -8.67 17.53 -15.14
C ASN A 261 -9.52 17.04 -13.98
N CYS A 262 -10.62 17.76 -13.73
CA CYS A 262 -11.74 17.35 -12.90
C CYS A 262 -12.99 17.15 -13.77
N TYR A 263 -13.82 16.18 -13.44
CA TYR A 263 -15.17 16.04 -14.00
C TYR A 263 -16.18 16.45 -12.94
N LEU A 264 -16.85 17.59 -13.16
CA LEU A 264 -17.76 18.19 -12.22
C LEU A 264 -19.00 18.69 -12.98
N ASP A 265 -20.19 18.41 -12.46
CA ASP A 265 -21.49 18.84 -13.01
C ASP A 265 -21.63 18.54 -14.54
N GLY A 266 -21.17 17.36 -14.95
CA GLY A 266 -21.27 16.92 -16.34
C GLY A 266 -20.19 17.48 -17.26
N LYS A 267 -19.26 18.30 -16.77
CA LYS A 267 -18.22 18.96 -17.56
C LYS A 267 -16.81 18.56 -17.13
N LEU A 268 -15.92 18.52 -18.09
CA LEU A 268 -14.49 18.39 -17.83
C LEU A 268 -13.90 19.80 -17.67
N VAL A 269 -13.25 20.06 -16.54
CA VAL A 269 -12.62 21.32 -16.19
C VAL A 269 -11.16 21.10 -15.79
N THR A 270 -10.29 22.07 -16.02
CA THR A 270 -8.89 21.97 -15.61
C THR A 270 -8.79 21.90 -14.07
N THR A 271 -7.94 21.03 -13.56
CA THR A 271 -7.70 20.89 -12.13
C THR A 271 -6.94 22.11 -11.60
N THR A 272 -7.63 22.98 -10.87
CA THR A 272 -7.05 24.06 -10.08
C THR A 272 -7.27 23.80 -8.59
N GLN A 273 -6.66 24.60 -7.72
CA GLN A 273 -6.89 24.47 -6.28
C GLN A 273 -8.33 24.83 -5.91
N GLU A 274 -8.87 25.88 -6.54
CA GLU A 274 -10.26 26.33 -6.31
C GLU A 274 -11.28 25.23 -6.65
N VAL A 275 -11.10 24.54 -7.79
CA VAL A 275 -11.99 23.41 -8.18
C VAL A 275 -11.85 22.23 -7.20
N ARG A 276 -10.65 21.97 -6.69
CA ARG A 276 -10.46 20.92 -5.66
C ARG A 276 -11.16 21.29 -4.35
N ASP A 277 -11.03 22.54 -3.93
CA ASP A 277 -11.66 23.06 -2.71
C ASP A 277 -13.17 23.06 -2.84
N GLU A 278 -13.72 23.39 -4.01
CA GLU A 278 -15.15 23.28 -4.32
C GLU A 278 -15.62 21.82 -4.20
N ILE A 279 -14.92 20.87 -4.82
CA ILE A 279 -15.30 19.44 -4.73
C ILE A 279 -15.21 18.96 -3.28
N ALA A 280 -14.20 19.40 -2.52
CA ALA A 280 -14.04 19.05 -1.11
C ALA A 280 -15.22 19.54 -0.28
N ALA A 281 -15.58 20.83 -0.40
CA ALA A 281 -16.71 21.43 0.32
C ALA A 281 -18.04 20.77 -0.04
N ARG A 282 -18.27 20.47 -1.32
CA ARG A 282 -19.48 19.77 -1.78
C ARG A 282 -19.50 18.29 -1.39
N SER A 283 -18.35 17.67 -1.18
CA SER A 283 -18.25 16.32 -0.60
C SER A 283 -18.58 16.34 0.90
N GLU A 284 -18.09 17.34 1.62
CA GLU A 284 -18.37 17.52 3.05
C GLU A 284 -19.85 17.80 3.31
N SER A 285 -20.48 18.67 2.53
CA SER A 285 -21.92 18.95 2.60
C SER A 285 -22.79 17.75 2.19
N GLY A 286 -22.21 16.78 1.49
CA GLY A 286 -22.90 15.61 0.95
C GLY A 286 -23.61 15.87 -0.40
N ASP A 287 -23.38 17.00 -1.05
CA ASP A 287 -23.85 17.28 -2.42
C ASP A 287 -23.17 16.36 -3.43
N ILE A 288 -21.87 16.08 -3.23
CA ILE A 288 -21.13 15.08 -3.97
C ILE A 288 -20.93 13.86 -3.06
N LYS A 289 -21.59 12.77 -3.40
CA LYS A 289 -21.54 11.52 -2.62
C LYS A 289 -20.26 10.73 -2.89
N VAL A 290 -19.73 10.76 -4.12
CA VAL A 290 -18.58 9.94 -4.51
C VAL A 290 -17.53 10.79 -5.24
N CYS A 291 -16.34 10.88 -4.67
CA CYS A 291 -15.18 11.48 -5.32
C CYS A 291 -14.29 10.37 -5.87
N THR A 292 -14.16 10.29 -7.20
CA THR A 292 -13.33 9.29 -7.85
C THR A 292 -11.96 9.88 -8.22
N ASN A 293 -10.92 9.10 -8.06
CA ASN A 293 -9.56 9.50 -8.42
C ASN A 293 -8.68 8.31 -8.75
N ARG A 294 -7.49 8.60 -9.29
CA ARG A 294 -6.46 7.55 -9.48
C ARG A 294 -5.42 7.56 -8.38
N HIS A 295 -4.73 8.67 -8.18
CA HIS A 295 -3.61 8.80 -7.24
C HIS A 295 -3.60 10.14 -6.52
N VAL A 296 -4.21 11.15 -7.13
CA VAL A 296 -4.09 12.54 -6.72
C VAL A 296 -4.55 12.75 -5.28
N LEU A 297 -5.58 12.01 -4.87
CA LEU A 297 -6.10 12.07 -3.50
C LEU A 297 -5.43 11.07 -2.53
N ARG A 298 -4.40 10.34 -2.98
CA ARG A 298 -3.63 9.46 -2.10
C ARG A 298 -2.75 10.23 -1.13
N GLU A 299 -2.25 11.39 -1.52
CA GLU A 299 -1.36 12.23 -0.74
C GLU A 299 -1.84 13.68 -0.77
N GLY A 300 -1.65 14.40 0.34
CA GLY A 300 -1.96 15.84 0.42
C GLY A 300 -3.42 16.23 0.64
N ILE A 301 -4.37 15.31 0.80
CA ILE A 301 -5.74 15.64 1.20
C ILE A 301 -5.96 15.42 2.70
N ASP A 302 -6.80 16.27 3.27
CA ASP A 302 -7.33 16.14 4.62
C ASP A 302 -8.86 16.26 4.58
N TRP A 303 -9.53 15.12 4.35
CA TRP A 303 -10.98 15.01 4.27
C TRP A 303 -11.47 14.04 5.35
N PRO A 304 -11.51 14.46 6.62
CA PRO A 304 -11.83 13.57 7.73
C PRO A 304 -13.30 13.13 7.76
N TRP A 305 -14.18 13.79 7.02
CA TRP A 305 -15.61 13.46 6.90
C TRP A 305 -15.91 12.23 6.04
N LEU A 306 -14.90 11.64 5.38
CA LEU A 306 -15.10 10.48 4.51
C LEU A 306 -15.40 9.21 5.33
N GLY A 307 -16.62 8.69 5.23
CA GLY A 307 -17.07 7.48 5.94
C GLY A 307 -17.00 6.19 5.12
N HIS A 308 -16.69 6.28 3.82
CA HIS A 308 -16.63 5.13 2.92
C HIS A 308 -15.47 5.25 1.94
N CYS A 309 -14.77 4.16 1.69
CA CYS A 309 -13.64 4.10 0.76
C CYS A 309 -13.80 2.92 -0.19
N ILE A 310 -13.69 3.14 -1.49
CA ILE A 310 -13.77 2.12 -2.51
C ILE A 310 -12.42 1.93 -3.18
N PHE A 311 -11.84 0.75 -3.05
CA PHE A 311 -10.67 0.33 -3.80
C PHE A 311 -11.10 -0.44 -5.05
N ALA A 312 -11.36 0.27 -6.15
CA ALA A 312 -11.62 -0.31 -7.46
C ALA A 312 -10.30 -0.59 -8.22
N THR A 313 -9.23 -0.82 -7.48
CA THR A 313 -7.89 -1.12 -8.01
C THR A 313 -7.14 -2.01 -7.05
N THR A 314 -6.07 -2.61 -7.54
CA THR A 314 -5.12 -3.36 -6.72
C THR A 314 -3.88 -2.51 -6.49
N PHE A 315 -3.45 -2.35 -5.24
CA PHE A 315 -2.20 -1.68 -4.90
C PHE A 315 -1.02 -2.66 -4.97
N GLY A 316 0.07 -2.26 -5.63
CA GLY A 316 1.27 -3.09 -5.79
C GLY A 316 2.20 -3.08 -4.59
N SER A 317 2.09 -2.06 -3.74
CA SER A 317 2.89 -1.93 -2.54
C SER A 317 2.02 -1.70 -1.31
N VAL A 318 2.49 -2.15 -0.16
CA VAL A 318 1.85 -1.87 1.13
C VAL A 318 1.86 -0.38 1.44
N THR A 319 2.90 0.34 1.00
CA THR A 319 3.01 1.81 1.12
C THR A 319 1.83 2.52 0.45
N SER A 320 1.58 2.22 -0.82
CA SER A 320 0.46 2.82 -1.57
C SER A 320 -0.89 2.50 -0.94
N TYR A 321 -1.07 1.27 -0.47
CA TYR A 321 -2.29 0.85 0.21
C TYR A 321 -2.53 1.60 1.53
N ILE A 322 -1.49 1.72 2.37
CA ILE A 322 -1.56 2.43 3.65
C ILE A 322 -1.79 3.92 3.43
N GLN A 323 -1.12 4.54 2.46
CA GLN A 323 -1.33 5.95 2.15
C GLN A 323 -2.75 6.24 1.67
N ALA A 324 -3.29 5.40 0.80
CA ALA A 324 -4.66 5.55 0.32
C ALA A 324 -5.69 5.31 1.44
N GLY A 325 -5.58 4.20 2.17
CA GLY A 325 -6.57 3.80 3.18
C GLY A 325 -6.38 4.47 4.53
N GLY A 326 -5.15 4.76 4.93
CA GLY A 326 -4.85 5.34 6.24
C GLY A 326 -5.41 6.75 6.44
N ARG A 327 -5.62 7.50 5.35
CA ARG A 327 -6.25 8.83 5.42
C ARG A 327 -7.71 8.77 5.86
N MET A 328 -8.37 7.65 5.58
CA MET A 328 -9.77 7.43 5.93
C MET A 328 -9.96 7.15 7.42
N LEU A 329 -8.90 6.75 8.12
CA LEU A 329 -9.00 6.35 9.53
C LEU A 329 -9.03 7.52 10.51
N ARG A 330 -8.92 8.76 10.03
CA ARG A 330 -8.93 9.94 10.89
C ARG A 330 -10.27 10.09 11.58
N ASN A 331 -10.22 10.45 12.86
CA ASN A 331 -11.43 10.70 13.63
C ASN A 331 -12.15 11.96 13.13
N HIS A 332 -13.48 11.85 13.04
CA HIS A 332 -14.39 12.98 12.78
C HIS A 332 -15.68 12.77 13.58
N PRO A 333 -16.29 13.83 14.14
CA PRO A 333 -17.49 13.69 15.00
C PRO A 333 -18.66 12.93 14.38
N SER A 334 -18.77 12.93 13.05
CA SER A 334 -19.84 12.22 12.32
C SER A 334 -19.50 10.77 11.94
N ILE A 335 -18.31 10.25 12.32
CA ILE A 335 -17.82 8.96 11.83
C ILE A 335 -17.32 8.09 12.96
N ASP A 336 -18.03 7.00 13.26
CA ASP A 336 -17.61 5.98 14.23
C ASP A 336 -16.71 4.90 13.62
N SER A 337 -16.85 4.66 12.34
CA SER A 337 -16.08 3.66 11.59
C SER A 337 -16.11 3.95 10.10
N VAL A 338 -15.04 3.60 9.41
CA VAL A 338 -14.95 3.70 7.95
C VAL A 338 -15.19 2.35 7.30
N THR A 339 -16.04 2.32 6.28
CA THR A 339 -16.25 1.13 5.46
C THR A 339 -15.26 1.10 4.31
N ILE A 340 -14.48 0.02 4.20
CA ILE A 340 -13.55 -0.23 3.10
C ILE A 340 -14.16 -1.26 2.16
N GLN A 341 -14.55 -0.83 0.99
CA GLN A 341 -15.11 -1.65 -0.08
C GLN A 341 -13.98 -2.02 -1.06
N ASP A 342 -13.41 -3.20 -0.92
CA ASP A 342 -12.20 -3.63 -1.63
C ASP A 342 -12.53 -4.57 -2.79
N HIS A 343 -12.53 -4.06 -4.01
CA HIS A 343 -12.70 -4.82 -5.25
C HIS A 343 -11.38 -5.33 -5.84
N GLY A 344 -10.24 -4.86 -5.32
CA GLY A 344 -8.91 -5.21 -5.79
C GLY A 344 -8.27 -6.38 -5.05
N GLY A 345 -8.90 -6.89 -3.99
CA GLY A 345 -8.35 -7.91 -3.12
C GLY A 345 -7.13 -7.43 -2.31
N ASN A 346 -7.08 -6.14 -1.99
CA ASN A 346 -5.97 -5.52 -1.26
C ASN A 346 -5.88 -6.00 0.18
N TYR A 347 -7.03 -6.32 0.80
CA TYR A 347 -7.07 -6.93 2.13
C TYR A 347 -6.22 -8.22 2.18
N TRP A 348 -6.35 -9.08 1.18
CA TRP A 348 -5.60 -10.33 1.10
C TRP A 348 -4.10 -10.10 0.89
N ARG A 349 -3.73 -9.04 0.15
CA ARG A 349 -2.34 -8.71 -0.16
C ARG A 349 -1.63 -8.01 0.98
N HIS A 350 -2.28 -7.01 1.57
CA HIS A 350 -1.65 -6.06 2.48
C HIS A 350 -2.21 -6.11 3.91
N GLY A 351 -3.33 -6.81 4.15
CA GLY A 351 -3.99 -6.97 5.43
C GLY A 351 -4.94 -5.85 5.79
N SER A 352 -5.47 -5.96 7.00
CA SER A 352 -6.34 -4.94 7.56
C SER A 352 -5.59 -3.62 7.75
N LEU A 353 -6.27 -2.51 7.45
CA LEU A 353 -5.78 -1.18 7.82
C LEU A 353 -5.73 -0.97 9.34
N ASN A 354 -6.48 -1.77 10.10
CA ASN A 354 -6.44 -1.74 11.56
C ASN A 354 -5.20 -2.40 12.17
N SER A 355 -4.49 -3.21 11.39
CA SER A 355 -3.38 -4.00 11.93
C SER A 355 -2.19 -3.13 12.30
N THR A 356 -1.64 -3.35 13.48
CA THR A 356 -0.31 -2.90 13.86
C THR A 356 0.72 -3.66 13.03
N ARG A 357 1.70 -2.95 12.50
CA ARG A 357 2.76 -3.48 11.63
C ARG A 357 4.11 -3.35 12.30
N SER A 358 4.93 -4.38 12.17
CA SER A 358 6.34 -4.30 12.51
C SER A 358 7.11 -3.76 11.30
N TRP A 359 7.91 -2.73 11.54
CA TRP A 359 8.69 -2.07 10.52
C TRP A 359 10.19 -2.36 10.70
N ASP A 360 10.89 -2.41 9.59
CA ASP A 360 12.35 -2.48 9.54
C ASP A 360 12.84 -1.66 8.33
N LEU A 361 13.90 -0.87 8.53
CA LEU A 361 14.44 0.04 7.51
C LEU A 361 14.96 -0.68 6.26
N ASN A 362 15.41 -1.93 6.41
CA ASN A 362 15.96 -2.76 5.34
C ASN A 362 14.91 -3.68 4.70
N MET A 363 13.69 -3.74 5.27
CA MET A 363 12.62 -4.56 4.74
C MET A 363 12.18 -4.00 3.39
N THR A 364 12.20 -4.85 2.37
CA THR A 364 11.67 -4.49 1.05
C THR A 364 10.17 -4.71 0.96
N ASN A 365 9.50 -4.04 0.02
CA ASN A 365 8.10 -4.33 -0.30
C ASN A 365 7.90 -5.80 -0.69
N SER A 366 8.89 -6.42 -1.35
CA SER A 366 8.88 -7.83 -1.70
C SER A 366 9.01 -8.73 -0.47
N THR A 367 9.92 -8.41 0.46
CA THR A 367 10.07 -9.16 1.71
C THR A 367 8.83 -9.04 2.59
N TYR A 368 8.28 -7.83 2.71
CA TYR A 368 7.02 -7.60 3.41
C TYR A 368 5.89 -8.44 2.80
N ALA A 369 5.76 -8.42 1.48
CA ALA A 369 4.78 -9.22 0.76
C ALA A 369 5.04 -10.73 0.91
N ALA A 370 6.30 -11.16 0.95
CA ALA A 370 6.68 -12.57 1.15
C ALA A 370 6.33 -13.05 2.55
N ILE A 371 6.72 -12.33 3.59
CA ILE A 371 6.37 -12.64 4.99
C ILE A 371 4.86 -12.73 5.15
N ARG A 372 4.14 -11.80 4.53
CA ARG A 372 2.69 -11.83 4.57
C ARG A 372 2.11 -12.96 3.72
N ASN A 373 2.64 -13.21 2.54
CA ASN A 373 2.24 -14.32 1.68
C ASN A 373 2.58 -15.67 2.29
N GLU A 374 3.64 -15.80 3.07
CA GLU A 374 3.89 -16.99 3.90
C GLU A 374 2.76 -17.21 4.92
N ARG A 375 2.24 -16.14 5.49
CA ARG A 375 1.07 -16.20 6.39
C ARG A 375 -0.25 -16.50 5.65
N ILE A 376 -0.32 -16.19 4.37
CA ILE A 376 -1.50 -16.41 3.51
C ILE A 376 -1.36 -17.73 2.72
N ARG A 377 -0.15 -18.13 2.34
CA ARG A 377 0.19 -19.29 1.49
C ARG A 377 0.00 -20.66 2.11
N GLU A 378 -0.61 -20.72 3.24
CA GLU A 378 -1.09 -22.01 3.71
C GLU A 378 -2.28 -22.45 2.84
N GLY A 379 -2.03 -22.68 1.53
CA GLY A 379 -3.00 -23.36 0.73
C GLY A 379 -3.21 -23.03 -0.74
N ASP A 380 -2.52 -22.07 -1.36
CA ASP A 380 -2.80 -21.77 -2.76
C ASP A 380 -1.59 -21.99 -3.68
N GLU A 381 -1.74 -22.89 -4.65
CA GLU A 381 -0.89 -22.93 -5.84
C GLU A 381 -1.07 -21.62 -6.64
N PRO A 382 -0.01 -21.09 -7.29
CA PRO A 382 -0.16 -19.93 -8.16
C PRO A 382 -1.14 -20.30 -9.28
N ALA A 383 -2.27 -19.62 -9.30
CA ALA A 383 -3.27 -19.90 -10.31
C ALA A 383 -2.72 -19.62 -11.72
N PRO A 384 -2.97 -20.51 -12.65
CA PRO A 384 -2.54 -20.35 -14.02
C PRO A 384 -3.19 -19.12 -14.66
N LEU A 385 -2.47 -18.48 -15.59
CA LEU A 385 -2.97 -17.34 -16.35
C LEU A 385 -4.14 -17.76 -17.23
N THR A 386 -5.25 -17.05 -17.18
CA THR A 386 -6.36 -17.24 -18.11
C THR A 386 -6.22 -16.33 -19.33
N CYS A 387 -6.51 -16.86 -20.49
CA CYS A 387 -6.55 -16.09 -21.73
C CYS A 387 -7.79 -15.16 -21.73
N PRO A 388 -7.66 -13.85 -22.04
CA PRO A 388 -8.80 -12.94 -22.06
C PRO A 388 -9.78 -13.22 -23.22
N ASN A 389 -9.36 -14.00 -24.22
CA ASN A 389 -10.17 -14.30 -25.39
C ASN A 389 -10.99 -15.60 -25.26
N CYS A 390 -10.39 -16.66 -24.67
CA CYS A 390 -11.04 -17.98 -24.62
C CYS A 390 -11.13 -18.58 -23.22
N ASP A 391 -10.76 -17.80 -22.17
CA ASP A 391 -10.65 -18.24 -20.77
C ASP A 391 -9.76 -19.47 -20.54
N GLY A 392 -9.08 -19.96 -21.59
CA GLY A 392 -8.16 -21.09 -21.51
C GLY A 392 -6.90 -20.75 -20.68
N VAL A 393 -6.46 -21.72 -19.89
CA VAL A 393 -5.24 -21.60 -19.09
C VAL A 393 -4.01 -21.54 -19.98
N ARG A 394 -3.16 -20.54 -19.79
CA ARG A 394 -1.89 -20.37 -20.51
C ARG A 394 -0.71 -20.25 -19.56
N ILE A 395 0.42 -20.78 -19.98
CA ILE A 395 1.70 -20.74 -19.24
C ILE A 395 2.57 -19.59 -19.77
N ASP A 396 2.42 -19.19 -21.03
CA ASP A 396 3.17 -18.12 -21.68
C ASP A 396 2.34 -16.83 -21.80
N PHE A 397 3.02 -15.69 -21.63
CA PHE A 397 2.43 -14.34 -21.68
C PHE A 397 2.16 -13.84 -23.10
N LYS A 398 2.85 -14.39 -24.11
CA LYS A 398 2.84 -13.83 -25.46
C LYS A 398 1.72 -14.38 -26.33
N LYS A 399 1.47 -15.69 -26.29
CA LYS A 399 0.50 -16.35 -27.13
C LYS A 399 -0.31 -17.38 -26.38
N CYS A 400 -1.61 -17.40 -26.59
CA CYS A 400 -2.46 -18.42 -26.03
C CYS A 400 -2.31 -19.73 -26.82
N PRO A 401 -1.95 -20.86 -26.20
CA PRO A 401 -1.77 -22.12 -26.89
C PRO A 401 -3.08 -22.71 -27.42
N TRP A 402 -4.23 -22.25 -26.92
CA TRP A 402 -5.54 -22.80 -27.25
C TRP A 402 -6.23 -22.04 -28.37
N CYS A 403 -6.20 -20.71 -28.38
CA CYS A 403 -6.91 -19.90 -29.37
C CYS A 403 -5.99 -19.02 -30.23
N GLY A 404 -4.68 -19.11 -30.02
CA GLY A 404 -3.71 -18.30 -30.75
C GLY A 404 -3.72 -16.81 -30.44
N TRP A 405 -4.52 -16.35 -29.45
CA TRP A 405 -4.55 -14.95 -29.07
C TRP A 405 -3.15 -14.46 -28.63
N GLU A 406 -2.73 -13.38 -29.24
CA GLU A 406 -1.44 -12.73 -28.94
C GLU A 406 -1.68 -11.36 -28.31
N VAL A 407 -0.75 -10.97 -27.43
CA VAL A 407 -0.74 -9.63 -26.86
C VAL A 407 -0.41 -8.62 -27.95
N THR A 408 -1.40 -7.87 -28.42
CA THR A 408 -1.21 -6.85 -29.46
C THR A 408 -0.82 -5.50 -28.89
N THR A 409 -0.01 -4.74 -29.64
CA THR A 409 0.56 -3.45 -29.20
C THR A 409 -0.36 -2.25 -29.44
N ALA A 410 -1.64 -2.48 -29.78
CA ALA A 410 -2.59 -1.40 -30.08
C ALA A 410 -2.99 -0.62 -28.82
N LYS A 411 -3.19 0.68 -28.95
CA LYS A 411 -3.73 1.56 -27.88
C LYS A 411 -5.12 1.04 -27.47
N ALA A 412 -5.19 0.46 -26.29
CA ALA A 412 -6.40 -0.15 -25.81
C ALA A 412 -7.44 0.87 -25.35
N ASN A 413 -8.68 0.69 -25.76
CA ASN A 413 -9.81 1.23 -25.02
C ASN A 413 -9.93 0.46 -23.70
N ARG A 414 -9.44 1.08 -22.63
CA ARG A 414 -9.43 0.47 -21.29
C ARG A 414 -10.84 0.44 -20.73
N LYS A 415 -11.40 -0.76 -20.62
CA LYS A 415 -12.70 -1.00 -19.98
C LYS A 415 -12.48 -1.67 -18.63
N VAL A 416 -13.18 -1.22 -17.61
CA VAL A 416 -13.28 -1.93 -16.33
C VAL A 416 -14.37 -2.99 -16.51
N ILE A 417 -14.01 -4.27 -16.39
CA ILE A 417 -14.99 -5.35 -16.32
C ILE A 417 -15.24 -5.67 -14.87
N GLN A 418 -16.49 -5.52 -14.43
CA GLN A 418 -16.96 -5.94 -13.12
C GLN A 418 -17.43 -7.40 -13.23
N THR A 419 -16.91 -8.27 -12.35
CA THR A 419 -17.35 -9.65 -12.26
C THR A 419 -18.45 -9.79 -11.23
N ASN A 420 -19.35 -10.77 -11.39
CA ASN A 420 -20.36 -11.05 -10.37
C ASN A 420 -19.68 -11.55 -9.09
N GLY A 421 -20.06 -10.97 -7.96
CA GLY A 421 -19.56 -11.36 -6.65
C GLY A 421 -19.97 -10.37 -5.57
N GLN A 422 -20.18 -10.88 -4.37
CA GLN A 422 -20.50 -10.07 -3.21
C GLN A 422 -19.27 -9.89 -2.33
N LEU A 423 -19.05 -8.68 -1.86
CA LEU A 423 -18.07 -8.42 -0.81
C LEU A 423 -18.64 -8.89 0.53
N VAL A 424 -17.84 -9.58 1.32
CA VAL A 424 -18.22 -10.05 2.65
C VAL A 424 -17.40 -9.32 3.72
N ALA A 425 -17.96 -9.25 4.92
CA ALA A 425 -17.21 -8.71 6.07
C ALA A 425 -16.03 -9.62 6.38
N MET A 426 -14.84 -9.02 6.51
CA MET A 426 -13.61 -9.74 6.81
C MET A 426 -13.29 -9.64 8.29
N ASP A 427 -13.60 -10.71 9.05
CA ASP A 427 -13.10 -10.91 10.40
C ASP A 427 -11.93 -11.90 10.37
N ILE A 428 -10.75 -11.43 10.76
CA ILE A 428 -9.52 -12.23 10.76
C ILE A 428 -9.62 -13.43 11.74
N ARG A 429 -10.42 -13.32 12.81
CA ARG A 429 -10.62 -14.39 13.80
C ARG A 429 -11.47 -15.51 13.22
N GLU A 430 -12.60 -15.17 12.59
CA GLU A 430 -13.45 -16.14 11.88
C GLU A 430 -12.72 -16.81 10.73
N TRP A 431 -11.96 -16.03 9.94
CA TRP A 431 -11.18 -16.58 8.86
C TRP A 431 -10.10 -17.56 9.34
N ARG A 432 -9.39 -17.26 10.44
CA ARG A 432 -8.43 -18.18 11.06
C ARG A 432 -9.10 -19.43 11.59
N GLN A 433 -10.32 -19.34 12.10
CA GLN A 433 -11.09 -20.49 12.56
C GLN A 433 -11.55 -21.37 11.40
N ARG A 434 -12.04 -20.78 10.30
CA ARG A 434 -12.43 -21.53 9.08
C ARG A 434 -11.24 -22.25 8.46
N ARG A 435 -10.04 -21.65 8.45
CA ARG A 435 -8.81 -22.32 7.97
C ARG A 435 -8.26 -23.39 8.91
N LYS A 436 -8.55 -23.33 10.19
CA LYS A 436 -8.20 -24.43 11.12
C LYS A 436 -8.94 -25.72 10.81
N LEU A 437 -10.01 -25.66 10.03
CA LEU A 437 -10.83 -26.78 9.58
C LEU A 437 -10.38 -27.33 8.20
N GLU A 438 -9.09 -27.22 7.83
CA GLU A 438 -8.59 -28.03 6.72
C GLU A 438 -8.81 -29.51 7.07
N THR A 439 -9.70 -30.14 6.31
CA THR A 439 -9.99 -31.57 6.52
C THR A 439 -8.76 -32.40 6.20
N THR A 440 -8.59 -33.50 6.86
CA THR A 440 -7.52 -34.50 6.59
C THR A 440 -7.47 -34.86 5.10
N GLU A 441 -8.61 -34.95 4.44
CA GLU A 441 -8.76 -35.23 3.02
C GLU A 441 -8.20 -34.14 2.13
N SER A 442 -8.42 -32.87 2.47
CA SER A 442 -7.85 -31.73 1.75
C SER A 442 -6.32 -31.70 1.82
N LEU A 443 -5.76 -31.98 3.00
CA LEU A 443 -4.31 -32.08 3.20
C LEU A 443 -3.70 -33.29 2.47
N GLN A 444 -4.38 -34.44 2.45
CA GLN A 444 -3.95 -35.61 1.69
C GLN A 444 -3.90 -35.35 0.18
N SER A 445 -4.93 -34.65 -0.35
CA SER A 445 -4.98 -34.25 -1.77
C SER A 445 -3.81 -33.32 -2.12
N LYS A 446 -3.54 -32.32 -1.27
CA LYS A 446 -2.43 -31.39 -1.46
C LYS A 446 -1.06 -32.09 -1.39
N TRP A 447 -0.91 -33.05 -0.48
CA TRP A 447 0.30 -33.87 -0.37
C TRP A 447 0.53 -34.69 -1.65
N SER A 448 -0.50 -35.37 -2.14
CA SER A 448 -0.43 -36.15 -3.39
C SER A 448 -0.05 -35.27 -4.58
N GLY A 449 -0.61 -34.07 -4.66
CA GLY A 449 -0.25 -33.06 -5.68
C GLY A 449 1.21 -32.60 -5.56
N ALA A 450 1.72 -32.43 -4.34
CA ALA A 450 3.10 -32.04 -4.10
C ALA A 450 4.10 -33.13 -4.54
N VAL A 451 3.79 -34.41 -4.27
CA VAL A 451 4.62 -35.54 -4.73
C VAL A 451 4.60 -35.66 -6.25
N TYR A 452 3.43 -35.56 -6.88
CA TYR A 452 3.30 -35.59 -8.33
C TYR A 452 4.07 -34.43 -9.00
N GLY A 453 3.89 -33.23 -8.49
CA GLY A 453 4.60 -32.04 -8.98
C GLY A 453 6.11 -32.14 -8.83
N ALA A 454 6.58 -32.68 -7.70
CA ALA A 454 8.02 -32.87 -7.50
C ALA A 454 8.62 -33.91 -8.48
N ARG A 455 7.92 -35.00 -8.74
CA ARG A 455 8.35 -36.00 -9.76
C ARG A 455 8.48 -35.36 -11.15
N LYS A 456 7.59 -34.49 -11.52
CA LYS A 456 7.54 -33.87 -12.85
C LYS A 456 8.53 -32.71 -13.01
N TYR A 457 8.65 -31.85 -12.01
CA TYR A 457 9.37 -30.59 -12.16
C TYR A 457 10.65 -30.47 -11.33
N LYS A 458 10.82 -31.31 -10.31
CA LYS A 458 11.97 -31.30 -9.37
C LYS A 458 12.43 -32.71 -9.00
N PRO A 459 12.70 -33.54 -10.01
CA PRO A 459 12.91 -35.00 -9.81
C PRO A 459 14.15 -35.33 -8.97
N HIS A 460 15.10 -34.41 -8.86
CA HIS A 460 16.34 -34.54 -8.08
C HIS A 460 16.17 -34.33 -6.56
N ARG A 461 15.03 -33.80 -6.12
CA ARG A 461 14.77 -33.61 -4.68
C ARG A 461 14.58 -34.94 -3.99
N THR A 462 15.15 -35.08 -2.79
CA THR A 462 14.88 -36.24 -1.95
C THR A 462 13.47 -36.16 -1.34
N PHE A 463 12.90 -37.30 -1.00
CA PHE A 463 11.59 -37.34 -0.39
C PHE A 463 11.56 -36.60 0.97
N ALA A 464 12.63 -36.70 1.75
CA ALA A 464 12.78 -35.98 3.02
C ALA A 464 12.74 -34.46 2.82
N GLN A 465 13.36 -33.92 1.75
CA GLN A 465 13.30 -32.51 1.43
C GLN A 465 11.89 -32.07 1.02
N LEU A 466 11.19 -32.89 0.24
CA LEU A 466 9.80 -32.63 -0.13
C LEU A 466 8.89 -32.60 1.09
N TYR A 467 9.03 -33.58 1.97
CA TYR A 467 8.26 -33.72 3.22
C TYR A 467 8.46 -32.53 4.16
N ALA A 468 9.70 -32.11 4.38
CA ALA A 468 10.01 -30.95 5.21
C ALA A 468 9.47 -29.64 4.59
N ASN A 469 9.52 -29.51 3.26
CA ASN A 469 8.97 -28.35 2.56
C ASN A 469 7.43 -28.32 2.66
N PHE A 470 6.78 -29.47 2.53
CA PHE A 470 5.34 -29.57 2.70
C PHE A 470 4.91 -29.17 4.12
N ALA A 471 5.57 -29.73 5.15
CA ALA A 471 5.28 -29.38 6.54
C ALA A 471 5.48 -27.89 6.82
N ARG A 472 6.54 -27.28 6.30
CA ARG A 472 6.82 -25.85 6.42
C ARG A 472 5.71 -25.00 5.79
N ASN A 473 5.19 -25.42 4.64
CA ASN A 473 4.12 -24.74 3.93
C ASN A 473 2.74 -24.93 4.58
N HIS A 474 2.59 -25.89 5.48
CA HIS A 474 1.34 -26.24 6.18
C HIS A 474 1.48 -26.13 7.71
N ASN A 475 2.03 -25.05 8.22
CA ASN A 475 2.17 -24.74 9.66
C ASN A 475 2.88 -25.85 10.45
N TRP A 476 3.93 -26.44 9.87
CA TRP A 476 4.68 -27.54 10.47
C TRP A 476 3.82 -28.78 10.76
N LYS A 477 2.66 -28.92 10.10
CA LYS A 477 1.89 -30.17 10.13
C LYS A 477 2.53 -31.18 9.18
N TYR A 478 3.18 -32.13 9.76
CA TYR A 478 3.78 -33.23 9.02
C TYR A 478 2.69 -34.21 8.57
N PRO A 479 2.62 -34.61 7.28
CA PRO A 479 1.72 -35.66 6.86
C PRO A 479 2.01 -36.95 7.63
N PRO A 480 1.00 -37.68 8.10
CA PRO A 480 1.17 -39.03 8.67
C PRO A 480 1.89 -39.95 7.70
N ARG A 481 2.70 -40.85 8.23
CA ARG A 481 3.55 -41.75 7.41
C ARG A 481 2.75 -42.81 6.65
N ASP A 482 1.54 -43.09 7.05
CA ASP A 482 0.60 -43.98 6.41
C ASP A 482 -0.25 -43.33 5.30
N TRP A 483 -0.02 -42.06 5.04
CA TRP A 483 -0.77 -41.39 3.98
C TRP A 483 -0.38 -41.90 2.58
N PRO A 484 -1.31 -41.79 1.60
CA PRO A 484 -0.99 -42.11 0.22
C PRO A 484 0.24 -41.35 -0.30
N ASN A 485 1.01 -41.99 -1.15
CA ASN A 485 2.23 -41.46 -1.74
C ASN A 485 3.38 -41.19 -0.71
N MET A 486 3.35 -41.81 0.45
CA MET A 486 4.48 -41.86 1.39
C MET A 486 5.38 -43.07 1.12
N PRO A 487 6.71 -42.96 1.31
CA PRO A 487 7.62 -44.12 1.19
C PRO A 487 7.33 -45.15 2.27
N LYS A 488 7.23 -46.42 1.88
CA LYS A 488 7.03 -47.54 2.76
C LYS A 488 8.26 -47.85 3.63
N ARG A 489 9.46 -47.61 3.10
CA ARG A 489 10.73 -47.92 3.79
C ARG A 489 11.50 -46.65 4.14
N LEU A 490 12.19 -46.66 5.27
CA LEU A 490 12.94 -45.52 5.78
C LEU A 490 14.08 -45.06 4.84
N VAL A 491 14.73 -46.02 4.18
CA VAL A 491 15.82 -45.75 3.22
C VAL A 491 15.35 -44.96 2.00
N ASP A 492 14.09 -45.11 1.61
CA ASP A 492 13.51 -44.46 0.42
C ASP A 492 13.31 -42.95 0.64
N TRP A 493 13.31 -42.49 1.89
CA TRP A 493 13.20 -41.05 2.22
C TRP A 493 14.38 -40.22 1.75
N TYR A 494 15.53 -40.85 1.58
CA TYR A 494 16.77 -40.17 1.15
C TYR A 494 17.02 -40.30 -0.36
N LEU A 495 16.18 -41.03 -1.06
CA LEU A 495 16.27 -41.18 -2.52
C LEU A 495 15.59 -39.98 -3.22
N PRO A 496 16.07 -39.62 -4.42
CA PRO A 496 15.36 -38.68 -5.30
C PRO A 496 13.95 -39.16 -5.59
N VAL A 497 12.99 -38.25 -5.64
CA VAL A 497 11.56 -38.59 -5.87
C VAL A 497 11.35 -39.32 -7.18
N SER A 498 12.24 -39.10 -8.16
CA SER A 498 12.25 -39.81 -9.45
C SER A 498 12.70 -41.26 -9.39
N ALA A 499 13.47 -41.63 -8.36
CA ALA A 499 14.00 -42.97 -8.22
C ALA A 499 13.02 -43.97 -7.55
N LEU A 500 11.95 -43.45 -6.92
CA LEU A 500 10.93 -44.27 -6.27
C LEU A 500 9.87 -44.74 -7.26
N ARG A 501 9.57 -46.03 -7.25
CA ARG A 501 8.46 -46.62 -8.01
C ARG A 501 7.14 -46.38 -7.26
N MET A 502 6.01 -46.49 -7.94
CA MET A 502 4.70 -46.30 -7.33
C MET A 502 4.43 -47.38 -6.27
N ASP A 503 4.98 -48.58 -6.46
CA ASP A 503 4.85 -49.72 -5.51
C ASP A 503 5.66 -49.51 -4.22
N ASP A 504 6.63 -48.62 -4.20
CA ASP A 504 7.40 -48.23 -3.02
C ASP A 504 6.66 -47.22 -2.12
N LEU A 505 5.49 -46.76 -2.56
CA LEU A 505 4.68 -45.76 -1.87
C LEU A 505 3.37 -46.40 -1.38
N HIS A 506 2.82 -45.86 -0.29
CA HIS A 506 1.47 -46.22 0.15
C HIS A 506 0.43 -45.83 -0.90
N GLN A 507 -0.50 -46.73 -1.17
CA GLN A 507 -1.62 -46.49 -2.09
C GLN A 507 -2.86 -46.00 -1.32
N LYS A 508 -3.85 -45.44 -2.02
CA LYS A 508 -5.13 -45.12 -1.41
C LYS A 508 -5.83 -46.43 -1.04
N GLY A 509 -5.97 -46.70 0.25
CA GLY A 509 -6.79 -47.81 0.74
C GLY A 509 -6.03 -49.02 1.27
N ASP A 510 -4.72 -48.93 1.52
CA ASP A 510 -3.97 -49.90 2.31
C ASP A 510 -4.01 -49.57 3.82
#